data_ca9b262a484580e12fb873964eafdd78
#
_entry.id   ca9b262a484580e12fb873964eafdd78
#
_cell.length_a   1.000
_cell.length_b   1.000
_cell.length_c   1.000
_cell.angle_alpha   90.00
_cell.angle_beta   90.00
_cell.angle_gamma   90.00
#
_symmetry.space_group_name_H-M   'P 1'
#
loop_
_entity.id
_entity.type
_entity.pdbx_description
1 polymer ?
#
loop_
_entity_poly.entity_id
_entity_poly.type
_entity_poly.pdbx_seq_one_letter_code
_entity_poly.pdbx_strand_id
1 'polypeptide(L)'
;MVAALLALLFLAVLQIAGMIHVRNTLIDAASTGARFGALADRSAEDGVARTEELISGSVSDRYAQEITYEYMDEPEGRTLRITVDARVPVFVIGPGVGELEVTGSAYEFE
;
A
#
# COMPACT_ATOMS: atom_id res chain seq x y z
N MET A 1 -38.02 -3.81 -6.84
CA MET A 1 -37.35 -2.54 -6.59
C MET A 1 -36.55 -2.56 -5.31
N VAL A 2 -37.12 -2.95 -4.18
CA VAL A 2 -36.40 -3.02 -2.91
C VAL A 2 -35.22 -3.98 -2.98
N ALA A 3 -35.40 -5.14 -3.62
CA ALA A 3 -34.32 -6.13 -3.77
C ALA A 3 -33.14 -5.56 -4.57
N ALA A 4 -33.42 -4.76 -5.61
CA ALA A 4 -32.37 -4.15 -6.40
C ALA A 4 -31.59 -3.11 -5.59
N LEU A 5 -32.30 -2.33 -4.78
CA LEU A 5 -31.65 -1.35 -3.91
C LEU A 5 -30.78 -2.02 -2.86
N LEU A 6 -31.26 -3.10 -2.26
CA LEU A 6 -30.48 -3.85 -1.27
C LEU A 6 -29.25 -4.49 -1.92
N ALA A 7 -29.38 -5.00 -3.14
CA ALA A 7 -28.24 -5.57 -3.86
C ALA A 7 -27.19 -4.51 -4.15
N LEU A 8 -27.61 -3.32 -4.58
CA LEU A 8 -26.69 -2.22 -4.82
C LEU A 8 -25.98 -1.79 -3.54
N LEU A 9 -26.71 -1.69 -2.45
CA LEU A 9 -26.11 -1.33 -1.16
C LEU A 9 -25.11 -2.39 -0.71
N PHE A 10 -25.45 -3.65 -0.88
CA PHE A 10 -24.55 -4.76 -0.53
C PHE A 10 -23.26 -4.70 -1.35
N LEU A 11 -23.38 -4.46 -2.67
CA LEU A 11 -22.21 -4.31 -3.53
C LEU A 11 -21.35 -3.12 -3.13
N ALA A 12 -21.98 -2.00 -2.77
CA ALA A 12 -21.26 -0.83 -2.34
C ALA A 12 -20.44 -1.11 -1.07
N VAL A 13 -21.04 -1.80 -0.11
CA VAL A 13 -20.35 -2.16 1.13
C VAL A 13 -19.18 -3.10 0.84
N LEU A 14 -19.39 -4.08 -0.03
CA LEU A 14 -18.32 -5.01 -0.41
C LEU A 14 -17.15 -4.28 -1.07
N GLN A 15 -17.42 -3.30 -1.92
CA GLN A 15 -16.36 -2.56 -2.58
C GLN A 15 -15.57 -1.70 -1.61
N ILE A 16 -16.26 -1.03 -0.68
CA ILE A 16 -15.59 -0.24 0.36
C ILE A 16 -14.73 -1.14 1.22
N ALA A 17 -15.26 -2.28 1.63
CA ALA A 17 -14.51 -3.23 2.44
C ALA A 17 -13.27 -3.74 1.69
N GLY A 18 -13.41 -4.02 0.40
CA GLY A 18 -12.31 -4.45 -0.44
C GLY A 18 -11.22 -3.39 -0.55
N MET A 19 -11.60 -2.13 -0.74
CA MET A 19 -10.65 -1.02 -0.81
C MET A 19 -9.89 -0.85 0.51
N ILE A 20 -10.59 -0.95 1.63
CA ILE A 20 -9.95 -0.85 2.94
C ILE A 20 -8.97 -2.00 3.13
N HIS A 21 -9.35 -3.20 2.72
CA HIS A 21 -8.48 -4.36 2.82
C HIS A 21 -7.20 -4.18 2.01
N VAL A 22 -7.32 -3.76 0.76
CA VAL A 22 -6.16 -3.52 -0.10
C VAL A 22 -5.29 -2.42 0.50
N ARG A 23 -5.89 -1.32 0.93
CA ARG A 23 -5.15 -0.22 1.53
C ARG A 23 -4.37 -0.67 2.76
N ASN A 24 -5.01 -1.41 3.65
CA ASN A 24 -4.33 -1.90 4.85
C ASN A 24 -3.20 -2.85 4.52
N THR A 25 -3.40 -3.72 3.53
CA THR A 25 -2.36 -4.64 3.07
C THR A 25 -1.17 -3.88 2.50
N LEU A 26 -1.43 -2.84 1.70
CA LEU A 26 -0.37 -2.04 1.11
C LEU A 26 0.40 -1.26 2.19
N ILE A 27 -0.31 -0.73 3.19
CA ILE A 27 0.34 -0.04 4.31
C ILE A 27 1.25 -1.00 5.08
N ASP A 28 0.75 -2.19 5.37
CA ASP A 28 1.55 -3.21 6.06
C ASP A 28 2.78 -3.59 5.26
N ALA A 29 2.62 -3.77 3.95
CA ALA A 29 3.73 -4.12 3.08
C ALA A 29 4.77 -3.00 3.05
N ALA A 30 4.33 -1.75 2.90
CA ALA A 30 5.22 -0.60 2.86
C ALA A 30 5.95 -0.42 4.20
N SER A 31 5.24 -0.60 5.31
CA SER A 31 5.84 -0.50 6.64
C SER A 31 6.86 -1.60 6.90
N THR A 32 6.53 -2.83 6.52
CA THR A 32 7.44 -3.95 6.67
C THR A 32 8.66 -3.77 5.77
N GLY A 33 8.45 -3.32 4.53
CA GLY A 33 9.54 -3.04 3.61
C GLY A 33 10.44 -1.93 4.12
N ALA A 34 9.86 -0.87 4.69
CA ALA A 34 10.64 0.23 5.25
C ALA A 34 11.49 -0.25 6.41
N ARG A 35 10.95 -1.08 7.30
CA ARG A 35 11.71 -1.65 8.40
C ARG A 35 12.84 -2.54 7.90
N PHE A 36 12.56 -3.34 6.89
CA PHE A 36 13.56 -4.22 6.29
C PHE A 36 14.69 -3.42 5.65
N GLY A 37 14.34 -2.36 4.90
CA GLY A 37 15.32 -1.50 4.25
C GLY A 37 16.10 -0.63 5.22
N ALA A 38 15.56 -0.39 6.42
CA ALA A 38 16.21 0.42 7.45
C ALA A 38 17.19 -0.36 8.31
N LEU A 39 17.29 -1.67 8.13
CA LEU A 39 18.25 -2.47 8.86
C LEU A 39 19.68 -2.07 8.48
N ALA A 40 20.61 -2.20 9.42
CA ALA A 40 21.98 -1.74 9.27
C ALA A 40 22.70 -2.34 8.06
N ASP A 41 22.36 -3.57 7.69
CA ASP A 41 22.99 -4.29 6.56
C ASP A 41 22.12 -4.29 5.30
N ARG A 42 21.09 -3.46 5.25
CA ARG A 42 20.17 -3.40 4.10
C ARG A 42 20.10 -1.99 3.52
N SER A 43 19.59 -1.90 2.32
CA SER A 43 19.43 -0.62 1.62
C SER A 43 17.95 -0.33 1.36
N ALA A 44 17.68 0.90 0.89
CA ALA A 44 16.33 1.27 0.51
C ALA A 44 15.80 0.41 -0.63
N GLU A 45 16.68 0.03 -1.56
CA GLU A 45 16.30 -0.86 -2.68
C GLU A 45 15.88 -2.23 -2.17
N ASP A 46 16.53 -2.73 -1.13
CA ASP A 46 16.13 -3.98 -0.48
C ASP A 46 14.73 -3.84 0.14
N GLY A 47 14.45 -2.69 0.73
CA GLY A 47 13.14 -2.40 1.29
C GLY A 47 12.05 -2.35 0.23
N VAL A 48 12.33 -1.73 -0.90
CA VAL A 48 11.38 -1.67 -2.03
C VAL A 48 11.13 -3.07 -2.58
N ALA A 49 12.17 -3.86 -2.75
CA ALA A 49 12.05 -5.23 -3.25
C ALA A 49 11.20 -6.09 -2.30
N ARG A 50 11.39 -5.91 -0.99
CA ARG A 50 10.60 -6.63 0.00
C ARG A 50 9.14 -6.21 -0.02
N THR A 51 8.88 -4.90 -0.19
CA THR A 51 7.53 -4.37 -0.30
C THR A 51 6.83 -4.98 -1.52
N GLU A 52 7.51 -4.99 -2.66
CA GLU A 52 6.98 -5.57 -3.89
C GLU A 52 6.65 -7.05 -3.72
N GLU A 53 7.54 -7.80 -3.09
CA GLU A 53 7.33 -9.22 -2.82
C GLU A 53 6.10 -9.45 -1.94
N LEU A 54 5.94 -8.65 -0.89
CA LEU A 54 4.81 -8.78 0.03
C LEU A 54 3.49 -8.43 -0.65
N ILE A 55 3.47 -7.39 -1.48
CA ILE A 55 2.26 -6.98 -2.19
C ILE A 55 1.88 -8.05 -3.21
N SER A 56 2.84 -8.54 -3.98
CA SER A 56 2.60 -9.57 -5.00
C SER A 56 2.08 -10.86 -4.39
N GLY A 57 2.56 -11.20 -3.20
CA GLY A 57 2.13 -12.41 -2.50
C GLY A 57 0.79 -12.28 -1.78
N SER A 58 0.40 -11.05 -1.42
CA SER A 58 -0.79 -10.83 -0.59
C SER A 58 -2.02 -10.43 -1.38
N VAL A 59 -1.87 -9.58 -2.41
CA VAL A 59 -2.99 -9.11 -3.20
C VAL A 59 -2.79 -9.37 -4.68
N SER A 60 -1.92 -8.60 -5.32
CA SER A 60 -1.65 -8.76 -6.75
C SER A 60 -0.41 -7.99 -7.11
N ASP A 61 0.38 -8.51 -8.03
CA ASP A 61 1.58 -7.83 -8.50
C ASP A 61 1.29 -6.52 -9.22
N ARG A 62 0.07 -6.33 -9.73
CA ARG A 62 -0.29 -5.06 -10.35
C ARG A 62 -0.36 -3.91 -9.35
N TYR A 63 -0.50 -4.19 -8.06
CA TYR A 63 -0.45 -3.16 -7.02
C TYR A 63 0.98 -2.83 -6.61
N ALA A 64 1.95 -3.59 -7.08
CA ALA A 64 3.36 -3.39 -6.76
C ALA A 64 4.12 -2.62 -7.85
N GLN A 65 3.41 -1.97 -8.78
CA GLN A 65 4.05 -1.36 -9.95
C GLN A 65 4.70 -0.01 -9.67
N GLU A 66 4.18 0.75 -8.71
CA GLU A 66 4.74 2.05 -8.39
C GLU A 66 5.12 2.13 -6.93
N ILE A 67 6.30 1.66 -6.63
CA ILE A 67 6.86 1.71 -5.29
C ILE A 67 8.10 2.59 -5.33
N THR A 68 8.09 3.64 -4.52
CA THR A 68 9.21 4.57 -4.43
C THR A 68 9.68 4.67 -3.00
N TYR A 69 10.88 5.19 -2.82
CA TYR A 69 11.40 5.41 -1.49
C TYR A 69 12.00 6.81 -1.36
N GLU A 70 12.11 7.26 -0.14
CA GLU A 70 12.68 8.56 0.18
C GLU A 70 13.32 8.49 1.56
N TYR A 71 14.47 9.12 1.70
CA TYR A 71 15.09 9.28 3.01
C TYR A 71 14.79 10.67 3.53
N MET A 72 14.41 10.74 4.80
CA MET A 72 14.20 12.00 5.47
C MET A 72 15.23 12.13 6.58
N ASP A 73 16.08 13.15 6.47
CA ASP A 73 17.07 13.41 7.48
C ASP A 73 16.45 14.19 8.65
N GLU A 74 16.64 13.66 9.83
CA GLU A 74 16.17 14.27 11.06
C GLU A 74 17.35 14.43 12.02
N PRO A 75 17.24 15.33 13.01
CA PRO A 75 18.35 15.52 13.96
C PRO A 75 18.79 14.25 14.68
N GLU A 76 17.87 13.29 14.79
CA GLU A 76 18.12 12.05 15.52
C GLU A 76 18.50 10.87 14.62
N GLY A 77 18.51 11.07 13.31
CA GLY A 77 18.84 10.01 12.35
C GLY A 77 18.07 10.14 11.05
N ARG A 78 18.05 9.07 10.27
CA ARG A 78 17.30 9.05 9.02
C ARG A 78 16.07 8.18 9.14
N THR A 79 15.01 8.61 8.47
CA THR A 79 13.80 7.82 8.33
C THR A 79 13.66 7.39 6.87
N LEU A 80 13.48 6.10 6.65
CA LEU A 80 13.20 5.56 5.33
C LEU A 80 11.69 5.52 5.15
N ARG A 81 11.20 6.18 4.12
CA ARG A 81 9.79 6.17 3.76
C ARG A 81 9.61 5.45 2.44
N ILE A 82 8.73 4.47 2.42
CA ILE A 82 8.35 3.77 1.19
C ILE A 82 6.92 4.14 0.86
N THR A 83 6.71 4.59 -0.38
CA THR A 83 5.41 5.00 -0.87
C THR A 83 4.96 4.03 -1.94
N VAL A 84 3.74 3.55 -1.82
CA VAL A 84 3.11 2.67 -2.82
C VAL A 84 1.93 3.41 -3.42
N ASP A 85 1.97 3.61 -4.73
CA ASP A 85 0.85 4.14 -5.49
C ASP A 85 0.19 2.99 -6.21
N ALA A 86 -1.09 2.79 -5.94
CA ALA A 86 -1.85 1.68 -6.52
C ALA A 86 -3.16 2.17 -7.10
N ARG A 87 -3.59 1.56 -8.18
CA ARG A 87 -4.88 1.82 -8.79
C ARG A 87 -5.81 0.66 -8.48
N VAL A 88 -6.92 0.98 -7.84
CA VAL A 88 -7.90 -0.01 -7.43
C VAL A 88 -9.18 0.22 -8.24
N PRO A 89 -9.71 -0.80 -8.92
CA PRO A 89 -10.96 -0.62 -9.67
C PRO A 89 -12.12 -0.31 -8.74
N VAL A 90 -12.89 0.72 -9.09
CA VAL A 90 -14.07 1.13 -8.34
C VAL A 90 -15.24 1.15 -9.29
N PHE A 91 -16.26 0.35 -9.03
CA PHE A 91 -17.40 0.19 -9.94
C PHE A 91 -18.67 0.86 -9.46
N VAL A 92 -18.80 1.14 -8.16
CA VAL A 92 -20.03 1.67 -7.58
C VAL A 92 -20.12 3.17 -7.70
N ILE A 93 -19.00 3.86 -7.56
CA ILE A 93 -18.98 5.34 -7.62
C ILE A 93 -18.97 5.83 -9.06
N GLY A 94 -18.81 4.91 -10.00
CA GLY A 94 -18.78 5.21 -11.43
C GLY A 94 -17.72 4.35 -12.10
N PRO A 95 -17.74 4.28 -13.44
CA PRO A 95 -16.68 3.56 -14.13
C PRO A 95 -15.37 4.30 -13.92
N GLY A 96 -14.41 3.63 -13.36
CA GLY A 96 -13.13 4.26 -13.13
C GLY A 96 -12.23 3.49 -12.21
N VAL A 97 -11.14 4.11 -11.90
CA VAL A 97 -10.09 3.54 -11.06
C VAL A 97 -9.80 4.51 -9.94
N GLY A 98 -9.86 4.03 -8.71
CA GLY A 98 -9.45 4.80 -7.55
C GLY A 98 -7.95 4.69 -7.36
N GLU A 99 -7.32 5.80 -7.01
CA GLU A 99 -5.91 5.78 -6.67
C GLU A 99 -5.74 5.70 -5.17
N LEU A 100 -4.87 4.79 -4.74
CA LEU A 100 -4.48 4.67 -3.36
C LEU A 100 -3.00 4.98 -3.25
N GLU A 101 -2.67 5.95 -2.41
CA GLU A 101 -1.30 6.23 -2.05
C GLU A 101 -1.12 5.91 -0.58
N VAL A 102 -0.22 4.98 -0.30
CA VAL A 102 0.07 4.59 1.08
C VAL A 102 1.55 4.74 1.35
N THR A 103 1.89 5.06 2.57
CA THR A 103 3.28 5.17 2.98
C THR A 103 3.54 4.33 4.21
N GLY A 104 4.74 3.77 4.27
CA GLY A 104 5.25 3.15 5.47
C GLY A 104 6.63 3.73 5.72
N SER A 105 6.96 3.92 6.98
CA SER A 105 8.25 4.48 7.32
C SER A 105 8.87 3.75 8.49
N ALA A 106 10.19 3.78 8.55
CA ALA A 106 10.94 3.17 9.64
C ALA A 106 12.19 4.00 9.90
N TYR A 107 12.52 4.08 11.15
CA TYR A 107 13.73 4.76 11.58
C TYR A 107 14.94 3.91 11.23
N GLU A 108 15.94 4.53 10.62
CA GLU A 108 17.17 3.81 10.27
C GLU A 108 18.16 3.92 11.43
N PHE A 109 18.56 2.78 11.93
CA PHE A 109 19.57 2.68 12.98
C PHE A 109 20.93 2.37 12.36
N GLU A 110 21.93 3.05 12.81
CA GLU A 110 23.32 2.78 12.42
C GLU A 110 24.00 1.84 13.41
#